data_bf30ccf5645fd214c6cac2d44ef83a90
#
_entry.id   bf30ccf5645fd214c6cac2d44ef83a90
#
_cell.length_a   1.000
_cell.length_b   1.000
_cell.length_c   1.000
_cell.angle_alpha   90.00
_cell.angle_beta   90.00
_cell.angle_gamma   90.00
#
_symmetry.space_group_name_H-M   'P 1'
#
loop_
_entity.id
_entity.type
_entity.pdbx_description
1 polymer ?
#
loop_
_entity_poly.entity_id
_entity_poly.type
_entity_poly.pdbx_seq_one_letter_code
_entity_poly.pdbx_strand_id
1 'polypeptide(L)'
;MTGVQTCALPISIPLVVLYPLMAAWFGIGASSQIAFAGLYGIIPAALATAAGIQSIDPQLALTARSMGATLVQRILHVVLPAAIPSVLNGIRIGGALAIVGVVLAQMLVSTEGLGFVITTYRTMLDGPHVFAAILFVLAIALAFDWCVALLERRTSAWNAGAASKT
;
A
#
# COMPACT_ATOMS: atom_id res chain seq x y z
N MET A 1 27.14 -5.80 -6.44
CA MET A 1 26.35 -4.57 -6.67
C MET A 1 25.31 -4.70 -7.79
N THR A 2 24.85 -5.89 -8.15
CA THR A 2 23.96 -6.14 -9.31
C THR A 2 22.52 -6.53 -8.95
N GLY A 3 22.21 -6.75 -7.68
CA GLY A 3 20.85 -7.17 -7.25
C GLY A 3 19.81 -6.07 -7.15
N VAL A 4 20.21 -4.81 -7.00
CA VAL A 4 19.28 -3.67 -6.80
C VAL A 4 18.70 -3.17 -8.12
N GLN A 5 19.42 -3.35 -9.23
CA GLN A 5 18.95 -2.87 -10.54
C GLN A 5 17.83 -3.73 -11.14
N THR A 6 17.73 -5.00 -10.78
CA THR A 6 16.73 -5.91 -11.36
C THR A 6 15.32 -5.67 -10.76
N CYS A 7 15.22 -5.14 -9.54
CA CYS A 7 13.93 -4.75 -8.93
C CYS A 7 13.41 -3.38 -9.38
N ALA A 8 14.26 -2.52 -9.95
CA ALA A 8 13.85 -1.18 -10.38
C ALA A 8 13.17 -1.18 -11.76
N LEU A 9 13.41 -2.18 -12.59
CA LEU A 9 12.88 -2.27 -13.96
C LEU A 9 11.34 -2.31 -14.04
N PRO A 10 10.60 -3.06 -13.19
CA PRO A 10 9.13 -3.05 -13.26
C PRO A 10 8.49 -1.74 -12.77
N ILE A 11 9.22 -0.93 -11.99
CA ILE A 11 8.74 0.37 -11.49
C ILE A 11 8.89 1.47 -12.57
N SER A 12 9.77 1.25 -13.54
CA SER A 12 10.06 2.21 -14.62
C SER A 12 8.98 2.26 -15.70
N ILE A 13 8.10 1.26 -15.78
CA ILE A 13 6.95 1.30 -16.68
C ILE A 13 5.87 2.16 -16.00
N PRO A 14 5.41 3.24 -16.63
CA PRO A 14 4.32 4.03 -16.08
C PRO A 14 3.04 3.17 -16.04
N LEU A 15 2.75 2.56 -14.88
CA LEU A 15 1.58 1.69 -14.66
C LEU A 15 0.27 2.36 -15.10
N VAL A 16 0.23 3.70 -15.09
CA VAL A 16 -0.90 4.49 -15.58
C VAL A 16 -1.29 4.16 -17.02
N VAL A 17 -0.32 3.77 -17.86
CA VAL A 17 -0.58 3.38 -19.26
C VAL A 17 -1.37 2.07 -19.36
N LEU A 18 -1.35 1.24 -18.32
CA LEU A 18 -2.14 0.01 -18.28
C LEU A 18 -3.65 0.25 -18.07
N TYR A 19 -4.06 1.41 -17.56
CA TYR A 19 -5.47 1.65 -17.25
C TYR A 19 -6.40 1.56 -18.46
N PRO A 20 -6.10 2.17 -19.63
CA PRO A 20 -6.93 1.98 -20.83
C PRO A 20 -7.10 0.52 -21.24
N LEU A 21 -6.05 -0.31 -21.05
CA LEU A 21 -6.12 -1.74 -21.31
C LEU A 21 -7.05 -2.46 -20.31
N MET A 22 -6.98 -2.10 -19.03
CA MET A 22 -7.90 -2.61 -18.00
C MET A 22 -9.34 -2.20 -18.31
N ALA A 23 -9.56 -0.97 -18.73
CA ALA A 23 -10.87 -0.48 -19.14
C ALA A 23 -11.42 -1.21 -20.39
N ALA A 24 -10.56 -1.61 -21.32
CA ALA A 24 -10.95 -2.41 -22.48
C ALA A 24 -11.35 -3.85 -22.09
N TRP A 25 -10.72 -4.45 -21.08
CA TRP A 25 -11.01 -5.82 -20.64
C TRP A 25 -12.18 -5.91 -19.66
N PHE A 26 -12.23 -5.01 -18.67
CA PHE A 26 -13.22 -5.04 -17.59
C PHE A 26 -14.41 -4.08 -17.83
N GLY A 27 -14.37 -3.30 -18.93
CA GLY A 27 -15.33 -2.23 -19.17
C GLY A 27 -15.01 -0.94 -18.42
N ILE A 28 -15.65 0.15 -18.85
CA ILE A 28 -15.55 1.45 -18.17
C ILE A 28 -16.44 1.41 -16.92
N GLY A 29 -15.85 1.53 -15.73
CA GLY A 29 -16.61 1.53 -14.49
C GLY A 29 -15.79 1.08 -13.26
N ALA A 30 -16.49 0.77 -12.18
CA ALA A 30 -15.90 0.41 -10.90
C ALA A 30 -14.96 -0.81 -10.98
N SER A 31 -15.29 -1.82 -11.81
CA SER A 31 -14.50 -3.05 -11.94
C SER A 31 -13.10 -2.78 -12.44
N SER A 32 -12.93 -1.97 -13.49
CA SER A 32 -11.62 -1.62 -14.04
C SER A 32 -10.83 -0.72 -13.07
N GLN A 33 -11.51 0.18 -12.36
CA GLN A 33 -10.89 1.06 -11.37
C GLN A 33 -10.35 0.26 -10.17
N ILE A 34 -11.13 -0.71 -9.64
CA ILE A 34 -10.72 -1.58 -8.54
C ILE A 34 -9.53 -2.46 -8.96
N ALA A 35 -9.60 -3.07 -10.14
CA ALA A 35 -8.51 -3.90 -10.65
C ALA A 35 -7.22 -3.11 -10.81
N PHE A 36 -7.30 -1.90 -11.39
CA PHE A 36 -6.16 -1.02 -11.56
C PHE A 36 -5.58 -0.53 -10.23
N ALA A 37 -6.43 -0.07 -9.31
CA ALA A 37 -6.01 0.39 -8.00
C ALA A 37 -5.35 -0.74 -7.19
N GLY A 38 -5.90 -1.96 -7.26
CA GLY A 38 -5.30 -3.13 -6.65
C GLY A 38 -3.90 -3.41 -7.19
N LEU A 39 -3.74 -3.39 -8.51
CA LEU A 39 -2.43 -3.58 -9.14
C LEU A 39 -1.44 -2.45 -8.76
N TYR A 40 -1.93 -1.21 -8.73
CA TYR A 40 -1.12 -0.04 -8.39
C TYR A 40 -0.65 -0.03 -6.94
N GLY A 41 -1.45 -0.59 -6.04
CA GLY A 41 -1.14 -0.67 -4.60
C GLY A 41 -0.38 -1.93 -4.18
N ILE A 42 -0.66 -3.10 -4.80
CA ILE A 42 -0.11 -4.38 -4.34
C ILE A 42 1.41 -4.50 -4.55
N ILE A 43 1.92 -3.95 -5.66
CA ILE A 43 3.35 -4.01 -5.99
C ILE A 43 4.18 -3.28 -4.92
N PRO A 44 3.93 -1.98 -4.63
CA PRO A 44 4.68 -1.27 -3.59
C PRO A 44 4.41 -1.82 -2.18
N ALA A 45 3.19 -2.30 -1.90
CA ALA A 45 2.89 -2.97 -0.64
C ALA A 45 3.75 -4.21 -0.42
N ALA A 46 3.85 -5.07 -1.44
CA ALA A 46 4.67 -6.28 -1.39
C ALA A 46 6.16 -5.96 -1.21
N LEU A 47 6.67 -4.98 -1.95
CA LEU A 47 8.07 -4.55 -1.86
C LEU A 47 8.39 -3.95 -0.49
N ALA A 48 7.53 -3.08 0.04
CA ALA A 48 7.71 -2.48 1.36
C ALA A 48 7.65 -3.54 2.47
N THR A 49 6.71 -4.48 2.37
CA THR A 49 6.60 -5.62 3.31
C THR A 49 7.84 -6.50 3.24
N ALA A 50 8.31 -6.86 2.05
CA ALA A 50 9.50 -7.69 1.87
C ALA A 50 10.76 -7.01 2.43
N ALA A 51 10.95 -5.72 2.15
CA ALA A 51 12.05 -4.94 2.69
C ALA A 51 12.03 -4.87 4.23
N GLY A 52 10.84 -4.68 4.80
CA GLY A 52 10.66 -4.66 6.24
C GLY A 52 10.90 -6.01 6.91
N ILE A 53 10.51 -7.12 6.30
CA ILE A 53 10.80 -8.46 6.80
C ILE A 53 12.30 -8.75 6.75
N GLN A 54 13.01 -8.29 5.72
CA GLN A 54 14.46 -8.46 5.61
C GLN A 54 15.24 -7.66 6.68
N SER A 55 14.66 -6.62 7.25
CA SER A 55 15.26 -5.83 8.32
C SER A 55 15.10 -6.44 9.73
N ILE A 56 14.35 -7.54 9.86
CA ILE A 56 14.19 -8.24 11.14
C ILE A 56 15.54 -8.86 11.55
N ASP A 57 15.93 -8.66 12.83
CA ASP A 57 17.19 -9.17 13.36
C ASP A 57 17.28 -10.70 13.24
N PRO A 58 18.27 -11.23 12.49
CA PRO A 58 18.47 -12.67 12.35
C PRO A 58 18.78 -13.37 13.67
N GLN A 59 19.24 -12.66 14.69
CA GLN A 59 19.50 -13.22 16.00
C GLN A 59 18.24 -13.79 16.67
N LEU A 60 17.07 -13.20 16.42
CA LEU A 60 15.81 -13.72 16.92
C LEU A 60 15.53 -15.14 16.44
N ALA A 61 15.79 -15.40 15.17
CA ALA A 61 15.62 -16.72 14.57
C ALA A 61 16.68 -17.72 15.06
N LEU A 62 17.92 -17.25 15.30
CA LEU A 62 19.03 -18.06 15.85
C LEU A 62 18.75 -18.45 17.29
N THR A 63 18.31 -17.52 18.13
CA THR A 63 17.98 -17.77 19.53
C THR A 63 16.85 -18.79 19.65
N ALA A 64 15.79 -18.67 18.86
CA ALA A 64 14.70 -19.65 18.83
C ALA A 64 15.19 -21.04 18.40
N ARG A 65 16.16 -21.11 17.47
CA ARG A 65 16.78 -22.35 17.05
C ARG A 65 17.59 -22.99 18.17
N SER A 66 18.36 -22.19 18.93
CA SER A 66 19.16 -22.67 20.06
C SER A 66 18.28 -23.23 21.19
N MET A 67 17.04 -22.74 21.33
CA MET A 67 16.03 -23.25 22.26
C MET A 67 15.30 -24.52 21.76
N GLY A 68 15.71 -25.09 20.62
CA GLY A 68 15.13 -26.32 20.07
C GLY A 68 13.80 -26.11 19.34
N ALA A 69 13.41 -24.86 19.00
CA ALA A 69 12.17 -24.60 18.29
C ALA A 69 12.19 -25.18 16.86
N THR A 70 11.12 -25.88 16.48
CA THR A 70 10.91 -26.36 15.11
C THR A 70 10.75 -25.21 14.14
N LEU A 71 10.94 -25.45 12.84
CA LEU A 71 10.79 -24.44 11.77
C LEU A 71 9.42 -23.76 11.82
N VAL A 72 8.35 -24.52 12.01
CA VAL A 72 6.98 -24.00 12.09
C VAL A 72 6.81 -23.11 13.34
N GLN A 73 7.33 -23.54 14.49
CA GLN A 73 7.28 -22.74 15.71
C GLN A 73 8.04 -21.43 15.58
N ARG A 74 9.21 -21.41 14.93
CA ARG A 74 9.97 -20.19 14.67
C ARG A 74 9.20 -19.22 13.79
N ILE A 75 8.59 -19.71 12.71
CA ILE A 75 7.82 -18.87 11.80
C ILE A 75 6.60 -18.28 12.51
N LEU A 76 5.79 -19.10 13.17
CA LEU A 76 4.52 -18.68 13.76
C LEU A 76 4.69 -17.84 15.03
N HIS A 77 5.70 -18.11 15.87
CA HIS A 77 5.82 -17.46 17.16
C HIS A 77 6.90 -16.37 17.22
N VAL A 78 7.82 -16.32 16.23
CA VAL A 78 8.92 -15.34 16.22
C VAL A 78 8.84 -14.46 15.00
N VAL A 79 8.91 -15.03 13.79
CA VAL A 79 9.01 -14.26 12.56
C VAL A 79 7.69 -13.56 12.24
N LEU A 80 6.58 -14.27 12.34
CA LEU A 80 5.27 -13.71 12.00
C LEU A 80 4.87 -12.52 12.90
N PRO A 81 4.97 -12.59 14.23
CA PRO A 81 4.73 -11.43 15.08
C PRO A 81 5.70 -10.28 14.85
N ALA A 82 6.99 -10.57 14.59
CA ALA A 82 7.97 -9.56 14.28
C ALA A 82 7.73 -8.90 12.90
N ALA A 83 7.08 -9.59 11.97
CA ALA A 83 6.76 -9.10 10.65
C ALA A 83 5.49 -8.20 10.62
N ILE A 84 4.62 -8.26 11.62
CA ILE A 84 3.36 -7.50 11.65
C ILE A 84 3.56 -5.99 11.37
N PRO A 85 4.51 -5.28 12.00
CA PRO A 85 4.73 -3.86 11.73
C PRO A 85 5.12 -3.61 10.27
N SER A 86 5.94 -4.50 9.70
CA SER A 86 6.36 -4.41 8.29
C SER A 86 5.21 -4.61 7.31
N VAL A 87 4.30 -5.55 7.62
CA VAL A 87 3.08 -5.78 6.84
C VAL A 87 2.15 -4.56 6.89
N LEU A 88 1.96 -3.98 8.09
CA LEU A 88 1.14 -2.79 8.26
C LEU A 88 1.72 -1.58 7.50
N ASN A 89 3.03 -1.40 7.54
CA ASN A 89 3.71 -0.37 6.74
C ASN A 89 3.54 -0.62 5.23
N GLY A 90 3.62 -1.88 4.78
CA GLY A 90 3.33 -2.26 3.41
C GLY A 90 1.89 -1.91 2.99
N ILE A 91 0.90 -2.22 3.83
CA ILE A 91 -0.51 -1.88 3.61
C ILE A 91 -0.69 -0.35 3.57
N ARG A 92 -0.02 0.40 4.41
CA ARG A 92 -0.05 1.85 4.46
C ARG A 92 0.43 2.46 3.14
N ILE A 93 1.61 2.05 2.66
CA ILE A 93 2.19 2.54 1.41
C ILE A 93 1.34 2.11 0.21
N GLY A 94 0.96 0.83 0.14
CA GLY A 94 0.16 0.30 -0.95
C GLY A 94 -1.24 0.90 -1.00
N GLY A 95 -1.88 1.08 0.14
CA GLY A 95 -3.21 1.70 0.22
C GLY A 95 -3.20 3.17 -0.20
N ALA A 96 -2.20 3.95 0.23
CA ALA A 96 -2.04 5.32 -0.23
C ALA A 96 -1.87 5.40 -1.76
N LEU A 97 -1.06 4.51 -2.34
CA LEU A 97 -0.87 4.44 -3.79
C LEU A 97 -2.11 3.90 -4.52
N ALA A 98 -2.87 2.98 -3.92
CA ALA A 98 -4.14 2.54 -4.46
C ALA A 98 -5.15 3.69 -4.58
N ILE A 99 -5.25 4.58 -3.57
CA ILE A 99 -6.09 5.78 -3.63
C ILE A 99 -5.67 6.68 -4.80
N VAL A 100 -4.37 6.93 -4.95
CA VAL A 100 -3.83 7.68 -6.11
C VAL A 100 -4.20 6.98 -7.42
N GLY A 101 -4.08 5.65 -7.48
CA GLY A 101 -4.45 4.84 -8.63
C GLY A 101 -5.92 5.00 -9.04
N VAL A 102 -6.86 4.95 -8.06
CA VAL A 102 -8.29 5.19 -8.34
C VAL A 102 -8.52 6.56 -8.93
N VAL A 103 -7.96 7.61 -8.31
CA VAL A 103 -8.15 8.98 -8.77
C VAL A 103 -7.59 9.17 -10.19
N LEU A 104 -6.40 8.63 -10.48
CA LEU A 104 -5.80 8.67 -11.81
C LEU A 104 -6.66 7.92 -12.84
N ALA A 105 -7.16 6.74 -12.49
CA ALA A 105 -8.06 5.97 -13.34
C ALA A 105 -9.32 6.78 -13.69
N GLN A 106 -9.92 7.42 -12.70
CA GLN A 106 -11.10 8.26 -12.88
C GLN A 106 -10.83 9.52 -13.71
N MET A 107 -9.63 10.07 -13.62
CA MET A 107 -9.25 11.24 -14.46
C MET A 107 -9.01 10.87 -15.92
N LEU A 108 -8.62 9.62 -16.22
CA LEU A 108 -8.30 9.19 -17.57
C LEU A 108 -9.56 8.77 -18.35
N VAL A 109 -10.33 7.84 -17.80
CA VAL A 109 -11.50 7.27 -18.49
C VAL A 109 -12.55 6.89 -17.43
N SER A 110 -13.36 7.85 -17.03
CA SER A 110 -14.49 7.58 -16.14
C SER A 110 -15.64 8.53 -16.40
N THR A 111 -16.83 8.09 -16.08
CA THR A 111 -18.06 8.90 -16.12
C THR A 111 -18.50 9.31 -14.73
N GLU A 112 -17.85 8.79 -13.68
CA GLU A 112 -18.24 8.99 -12.28
C GLU A 112 -16.99 9.03 -11.38
N GLY A 113 -17.14 9.62 -10.20
CA GLY A 113 -16.12 9.64 -9.16
C GLY A 113 -15.39 10.98 -9.03
N LEU A 114 -14.56 11.09 -7.98
CA LEU A 114 -13.86 12.33 -7.64
C LEU A 114 -12.85 12.76 -8.72
N GLY A 115 -12.16 11.83 -9.35
CA GLY A 115 -11.24 12.13 -10.43
C GLY A 115 -11.96 12.66 -11.68
N PHE A 116 -13.15 12.14 -12.00
CA PHE A 116 -14.01 12.67 -13.05
C PHE A 116 -14.45 14.11 -12.73
N VAL A 117 -14.89 14.37 -11.49
CA VAL A 117 -15.27 15.71 -11.03
C VAL A 117 -14.11 16.70 -11.21
N ILE A 118 -12.89 16.33 -10.78
CA ILE A 118 -11.69 17.14 -10.94
C ILE A 118 -11.45 17.47 -12.43
N THR A 119 -11.56 16.47 -13.30
CA THR A 119 -11.32 16.68 -14.75
C THR A 119 -12.38 17.56 -15.38
N THR A 120 -13.65 17.38 -15.02
CA THR A 120 -14.78 18.17 -15.52
C THR A 120 -14.65 19.64 -15.13
N TYR A 121 -14.46 19.95 -13.86
CA TYR A 121 -14.29 21.35 -13.42
C TYR A 121 -12.99 21.98 -13.90
N ARG A 122 -11.94 21.19 -14.10
CA ARG A 122 -10.70 21.65 -14.73
C ARG A 122 -10.92 22.11 -16.18
N THR A 123 -11.74 21.39 -16.95
CA THR A 123 -12.07 21.78 -18.33
C THR A 123 -12.96 23.02 -18.40
N MET A 124 -13.77 23.24 -17.36
CA MET A 124 -14.60 24.46 -17.19
C MET A 124 -13.81 25.65 -16.64
N LEU A 125 -12.52 25.47 -16.32
CA LEU A 125 -11.67 26.49 -15.66
C LEU A 125 -12.21 26.97 -14.31
N ASP A 126 -13.03 26.15 -13.65
CA ASP A 126 -13.61 26.43 -12.34
C ASP A 126 -12.63 25.98 -11.21
N GLY A 127 -11.69 26.87 -10.90
CA GLY A 127 -10.66 26.62 -9.88
C GLY A 127 -11.21 26.26 -8.51
N PRO A 128 -12.17 26.99 -7.93
CA PRO A 128 -12.72 26.69 -6.61
C PRO A 128 -13.24 25.25 -6.46
N HIS A 129 -13.99 24.73 -7.43
CA HIS A 129 -14.51 23.36 -7.39
C HIS A 129 -13.42 22.32 -7.56
N VAL A 130 -12.39 22.57 -8.37
CA VAL A 130 -11.22 21.70 -8.49
C VAL A 130 -10.49 21.58 -7.15
N PHE A 131 -10.23 22.71 -6.46
CA PHE A 131 -9.58 22.70 -5.16
C PHE A 131 -10.42 21.96 -4.11
N ALA A 132 -11.74 22.18 -4.10
CA ALA A 132 -12.64 21.47 -3.19
C ALA A 132 -12.57 19.95 -3.40
N ALA A 133 -12.59 19.47 -4.65
CA ALA A 133 -12.49 18.05 -4.95
C ALA A 133 -11.12 17.46 -4.55
N ILE A 134 -10.01 18.19 -4.77
CA ILE A 134 -8.68 17.76 -4.33
C ILE A 134 -8.61 17.68 -2.79
N LEU A 135 -9.15 18.66 -2.08
CA LEU A 135 -9.19 18.62 -0.61
C LEU A 135 -10.00 17.42 -0.11
N PHE A 136 -11.06 17.04 -0.80
CA PHE A 136 -11.86 15.87 -0.44
C PHE A 136 -11.07 14.57 -0.63
N VAL A 137 -10.33 14.42 -1.73
CA VAL A 137 -9.41 13.30 -1.95
C VAL A 137 -8.34 13.25 -0.86
N LEU A 138 -7.75 14.40 -0.53
CA LEU A 138 -6.75 14.50 0.53
C LEU A 138 -7.32 14.07 1.89
N ALA A 139 -8.55 14.49 2.23
CA ALA A 139 -9.22 14.10 3.47
C ALA A 139 -9.43 12.57 3.54
N ILE A 140 -9.82 11.94 2.44
CA ILE A 140 -9.97 10.47 2.36
C ILE A 140 -8.61 9.79 2.58
N ALA A 141 -7.55 10.27 1.93
CA ALA A 141 -6.21 9.71 2.07
C ALA A 141 -5.69 9.84 3.51
N LEU A 142 -5.89 11.00 4.14
CA LEU A 142 -5.51 11.22 5.55
C LEU A 142 -6.33 10.35 6.50
N ALA A 143 -7.63 10.18 6.25
CA ALA A 143 -8.48 9.30 7.06
C ALA A 143 -8.01 7.84 6.98
N PHE A 144 -7.67 7.37 5.77
CA PHE A 144 -7.10 6.05 5.56
C PHE A 144 -5.77 5.88 6.32
N ASP A 145 -4.85 6.84 6.15
CA ASP A 145 -3.55 6.82 6.84
C ASP A 145 -3.72 6.79 8.37
N TRP A 146 -4.62 7.59 8.89
CA TRP A 146 -4.94 7.63 10.32
C TRP A 146 -5.52 6.30 10.82
N CYS A 147 -6.42 5.67 10.06
CA CYS A 147 -6.95 4.34 10.38
C CYS A 147 -5.85 3.29 10.47
N VAL A 148 -4.94 3.27 9.49
CA VAL A 148 -3.80 2.32 9.51
C VAL A 148 -2.86 2.61 10.67
N ALA A 149 -2.56 3.89 10.96
CA ALA A 149 -1.74 4.28 12.10
C ALA A 149 -2.34 3.87 13.45
N LEU A 150 -3.67 3.92 13.60
CA LEU A 150 -4.34 3.41 14.80
C LEU A 150 -4.20 1.90 14.96
N LEU A 151 -4.29 1.15 13.85
CA LEU A 151 -4.06 -0.31 13.86
C LEU A 151 -2.61 -0.62 14.26
N GLU A 152 -1.66 0.12 13.70
CA GLU A 152 -0.24 -0.04 14.02
C GLU A 152 0.05 0.22 15.50
N ARG A 153 -0.50 1.27 16.09
CA ARG A 153 -0.36 1.57 17.53
C ARG A 153 -0.89 0.46 18.42
N ARG A 154 -1.99 -0.18 18.04
CA ARG A 154 -2.56 -1.30 18.81
C ARG A 154 -1.67 -2.54 18.77
N THR A 155 -1.01 -2.80 17.62
CA THR A 155 -0.13 -3.97 17.47
C THR A 155 1.26 -3.73 18.07
N SER A 156 1.80 -2.50 18.00
CA SER A 156 3.11 -2.17 18.59
C SER A 156 3.07 -2.14 20.13
N ALA A 157 1.94 -1.80 20.74
CA ALA A 157 1.77 -1.86 22.19
C ALA A 157 1.95 -3.27 22.77
N TRP A 158 1.61 -4.30 21.97
CA TRP A 158 1.85 -5.69 22.36
C TRP A 158 3.34 -6.04 22.39
N ASN A 159 4.12 -5.56 21.41
CA ASN A 159 5.56 -5.84 21.34
C ASN A 159 6.36 -5.10 22.44
N ALA A 160 5.96 -3.89 22.83
CA ALA A 160 6.58 -3.16 23.93
C ALA A 160 6.36 -3.82 25.30
N GLY A 161 5.20 -4.44 25.53
CA GLY A 161 4.90 -5.18 26.75
C GLY A 161 5.69 -6.48 26.92
N ALA A 162 6.20 -7.06 25.84
CA ALA A 162 7.06 -8.24 25.87
C ALA A 162 8.52 -7.88 26.20
N ALA A 163 8.99 -6.70 25.79
CA ALA A 163 10.37 -6.25 26.03
C ALA A 163 10.60 -5.70 27.44
N SER A 164 9.54 -5.33 28.19
CA SER A 164 9.66 -4.79 29.56
C SER A 164 9.67 -5.84 30.67
N LYS A 165 9.57 -7.14 30.34
CA LYS A 165 9.55 -8.27 31.31
C LYS A 165 10.85 -9.07 31.40
N THR A 166 11.91 -8.61 30.72
CA THR A 166 13.28 -9.11 30.87
C THR A 166 14.16 -8.06 31.52
#